data_0275d41874f823e0009da4eca1183dbc
#
_entry.id   0275d41874f823e0009da4eca1183dbc
#
_cell.length_a   1.000
_cell.length_b   1.000
_cell.length_c   1.000
_cell.angle_alpha   90.00
_cell.angle_beta   90.00
_cell.angle_gamma   90.00
#
_symmetry.space_group_name_H-M   'P 1'
#
loop_
_entity.id
_entity.type
_entity.pdbx_description
1 polymer ?
#
loop_
_entity_poly.entity_id
_entity_poly.type
_entity_poly.pdbx_seq_one_letter_code
_entity_poly.pdbx_strand_id
1 'polypeptide(L)'
;MGEQHLLTGTDRRRLLLAGAAGMAALVAPSAFSAVSPAPVMAKALPGKVRRIAFGSCADQDKPQPIWDAILACEPDLYIGLGDNIYGDTRDMAVLAAKYARLAAIPGFRRLRERVPMLATWDDHDFGENDAGADYPMKRESQQLFCDFWGEPADSPRRRRDGIYTAVTLGPEGQRVQIVLPDLRFNRSPMTRNGMDDATYRAWARQRVDSGQEAGGYYLRNPSHEASMLGEAQWRWLEQTLAQPAEFRILASSLQVLADFPGWEAWANFPRDLARLIEAIRRTRAEGLVMISGDTHYAELSRLDLNVPYTLWDLTSSGLTEVWGVPTPNANRVSEQLNEANFGLIEIDWEAPRRIRLQIRDVSGAVRIDKPLDAAALRLPS
;
A
#
# COMPACT_ATOMS: atom_id res chain seq x y z
N MET A 1 -9.58 34.68 1.60
CA MET A 1 -8.26 35.32 1.46
C MET A 1 -7.35 34.66 2.49
N GLY A 2 -6.53 33.74 2.08
CA GLY A 2 -5.53 33.03 2.89
C GLY A 2 -4.44 32.54 1.94
N GLU A 3 -3.30 33.20 2.00
CA GLU A 3 -2.15 32.96 1.12
C GLU A 3 -1.52 31.61 1.42
N GLN A 4 -1.34 30.81 0.40
CA GLN A 4 -0.54 29.60 0.44
C GLN A 4 0.93 29.94 0.16
N HIS A 5 1.79 29.65 1.10
CA HIS A 5 3.24 29.81 0.98
C HIS A 5 3.84 28.79 0.01
N LEU A 6 4.27 29.32 -1.14
CA LEU A 6 5.20 28.64 -2.04
C LEU A 6 6.63 28.79 -1.49
N LEU A 7 7.28 27.69 -1.18
CA LEU A 7 8.69 27.69 -0.79
C LEU A 7 9.59 27.85 -2.02
N THR A 8 10.25 29.01 -2.08
CA THR A 8 11.33 29.28 -3.05
C THR A 8 12.66 28.81 -2.48
N GLY A 9 13.37 28.00 -3.25
CA GLY A 9 14.77 27.64 -3.00
C GLY A 9 15.69 28.84 -3.24
N THR A 10 16.61 29.08 -2.33
CA THR A 10 17.70 30.02 -2.52
C THR A 10 19.05 29.37 -2.28
N ASP A 11 19.76 29.36 -3.35
CA ASP A 11 21.21 29.39 -3.59
C ASP A 11 22.06 29.96 -2.43
N ARG A 12 23.12 29.24 -2.02
CA ARG A 12 24.24 29.80 -1.28
C ARG A 12 25.56 29.24 -1.79
N ARG A 13 26.15 29.98 -2.74
CA ARG A 13 27.62 30.07 -2.91
C ARG A 13 28.11 31.41 -2.37
N ARG A 14 29.13 31.37 -1.52
CA ARG A 14 30.35 32.20 -1.42
C ARG A 14 30.88 32.20 0.01
N LEU A 15 32.04 31.60 0.16
CA LEU A 15 33.40 32.15 0.43
C LEU A 15 33.55 33.11 1.59
N LEU A 16 34.42 32.72 2.57
CA LEU A 16 35.72 33.39 2.78
C LEU A 16 36.55 32.67 3.84
N LEU A 17 37.83 32.53 3.54
CA LEU A 17 38.95 32.10 4.39
C LEU A 17 39.32 33.16 5.45
N ALA A 18 39.56 32.73 6.68
CA ALA A 18 40.54 33.34 7.59
C ALA A 18 40.91 32.33 8.68
N GLY A 19 42.17 32.02 8.78
CA GLY A 19 42.70 31.09 9.76
C GLY A 19 42.92 31.72 11.13
N ALA A 20 42.95 30.88 12.15
CA ALA A 20 43.78 31.02 13.34
C ALA A 20 43.87 29.71 14.11
N ALA A 21 45.05 29.39 14.54
CA ALA A 21 45.45 28.19 15.23
C ALA A 21 44.91 28.12 16.67
N GLY A 22 44.72 26.86 17.16
CA GLY A 22 44.86 26.66 18.59
C GLY A 22 43.81 25.76 19.25
N MET A 23 44.28 24.64 19.75
CA MET A 23 43.74 23.70 20.73
C MET A 23 42.88 22.54 20.19
N ALA A 24 43.55 21.41 20.01
CA ALA A 24 42.94 20.11 19.92
C ALA A 24 42.36 19.71 21.29
N ALA A 25 41.06 19.86 21.45
CA ALA A 25 40.32 19.15 22.48
C ALA A 25 39.89 17.81 21.86
N LEU A 26 40.40 16.71 22.34
CA LEU A 26 39.94 15.36 22.09
C LEU A 26 38.51 15.23 22.61
N VAL A 27 37.54 15.48 21.75
CA VAL A 27 36.17 15.10 21.99
C VAL A 27 36.05 13.62 21.60
N ALA A 28 35.99 12.75 22.60
CA ALA A 28 35.65 11.36 22.39
C ALA A 28 34.29 11.30 21.69
N PRO A 29 34.12 10.46 20.64
CA PRO A 29 32.80 10.27 20.02
C PRO A 29 31.88 9.66 21.09
N SER A 30 30.89 10.41 21.53
CA SER A 30 29.76 9.87 22.29
C SER A 30 29.12 8.81 21.41
N ALA A 31 29.32 7.55 21.75
CA ALA A 31 28.58 6.45 21.19
C ALA A 31 27.10 6.69 21.52
N PHE A 32 26.35 7.27 20.60
CA PHE A 32 24.92 7.15 20.62
C PHE A 32 24.60 5.66 20.50
N SER A 33 24.38 5.01 21.65
CA SER A 33 23.70 3.72 21.66
C SER A 33 22.35 3.96 21.02
N ALA A 34 22.20 3.56 19.75
CA ALA A 34 20.92 3.41 19.13
C ALA A 34 20.17 2.37 19.98
N VAL A 35 19.27 2.84 20.83
CA VAL A 35 18.31 1.98 21.50
C VAL A 35 17.42 1.46 20.36
N SER A 36 17.74 0.27 19.86
CA SER A 36 16.80 -0.47 19.02
C SER A 36 15.53 -0.59 19.85
N PRO A 37 14.39 -0.08 19.38
CA PRO A 37 13.13 -0.33 20.06
C PRO A 37 12.99 -1.85 20.18
N ALA A 38 12.73 -2.33 21.39
CA ALA A 38 12.49 -3.75 21.63
C ALA A 38 11.45 -4.25 20.59
N PRO A 39 11.68 -5.38 19.93
CA PRO A 39 10.74 -5.89 18.96
C PRO A 39 9.39 -6.06 19.65
N VAL A 40 8.39 -5.28 19.22
CA VAL A 40 7.03 -5.48 19.68
C VAL A 40 6.60 -6.82 19.11
N MET A 41 6.43 -7.82 19.98
CA MET A 41 5.97 -9.15 19.59
C MET A 41 4.71 -9.01 18.74
N ALA A 42 4.74 -9.56 17.54
CA ALA A 42 3.57 -9.60 16.67
C ALA A 42 2.42 -10.25 17.44
N LYS A 43 1.28 -9.56 17.51
CA LYS A 43 0.12 -10.10 18.21
C LYS A 43 -0.42 -11.31 17.46
N ALA A 44 -0.86 -12.34 18.19
CA ALA A 44 -1.44 -13.53 17.58
C ALA A 44 -2.63 -13.16 16.68
N LEU A 45 -2.66 -13.76 15.49
CA LEU A 45 -3.74 -13.54 14.54
C LEU A 45 -5.07 -14.08 15.09
N PRO A 46 -6.21 -13.44 14.76
CA PRO A 46 -7.51 -13.80 15.31
C PRO A 46 -8.00 -15.14 14.76
N GLY A 47 -8.66 -15.93 15.59
CA GLY A 47 -9.30 -17.19 15.18
C GLY A 47 -10.57 -17.01 14.37
N LYS A 48 -11.15 -15.80 14.34
CA LYS A 48 -12.32 -15.42 13.53
C LYS A 48 -12.22 -13.94 13.21
N VAL A 49 -12.61 -13.57 11.98
CA VAL A 49 -12.53 -12.21 11.49
C VAL A 49 -13.92 -11.74 11.05
N ARG A 50 -14.31 -10.55 11.51
CA ARG A 50 -15.51 -9.83 11.09
C ARG A 50 -15.22 -8.44 10.57
N ARG A 51 -14.19 -7.77 11.12
CA ARG A 51 -13.82 -6.40 10.74
C ARG A 51 -12.33 -6.32 10.44
N ILE A 52 -12.01 -5.83 9.26
CA ILE A 52 -10.63 -5.63 8.81
C ILE A 52 -10.49 -4.17 8.40
N ALA A 53 -9.66 -3.41 9.13
CA ALA A 53 -9.28 -2.07 8.70
C ALA A 53 -8.02 -2.12 7.85
N PHE A 54 -7.86 -1.20 6.91
CA PHE A 54 -6.69 -1.12 6.04
C PHE A 54 -6.45 0.31 5.54
N GLY A 55 -5.26 0.56 5.03
CA GLY A 55 -4.87 1.81 4.39
C GLY A 55 -3.41 1.84 4.03
N SER A 56 -3.00 2.89 3.33
CA SER A 56 -1.63 3.18 2.91
C SER A 56 -1.31 4.67 3.00
N CYS A 57 -0.05 5.02 2.72
CA CYS A 57 0.44 6.39 2.61
C CYS A 57 0.35 7.16 3.94
N ALA A 58 1.13 6.66 4.92
CA ALA A 58 1.24 7.19 6.27
C ALA A 58 2.61 7.86 6.49
N ASP A 59 2.74 9.14 6.14
CA ASP A 59 3.96 9.91 6.39
C ASP A 59 4.20 10.06 7.90
N GLN A 60 5.27 9.45 8.40
CA GLN A 60 5.66 9.44 9.82
C GLN A 60 6.02 10.82 10.38
N ASP A 61 6.22 11.80 9.52
CA ASP A 61 6.56 13.18 9.89
C ASP A 61 5.33 14.11 9.95
N LYS A 62 4.13 13.58 9.63
CA LYS A 62 2.84 14.29 9.68
C LYS A 62 1.97 13.88 10.86
N PRO A 63 1.05 14.74 11.33
CA PRO A 63 0.01 14.34 12.28
C PRO A 63 -0.86 13.21 11.74
N GLN A 64 -1.12 12.18 12.55
CA GLN A 64 -1.84 10.98 12.15
C GLN A 64 -3.06 10.71 13.07
N PRO A 65 -4.08 11.59 13.11
CA PRO A 65 -5.28 11.38 13.93
C PRO A 65 -6.13 10.19 13.46
N ILE A 66 -5.93 9.73 12.23
CA ILE A 66 -6.66 8.63 11.59
C ILE A 66 -6.65 7.33 12.41
N TRP A 67 -5.57 7.09 13.18
CA TRP A 67 -5.44 5.86 14.00
C TRP A 67 -6.51 5.75 15.08
N ASP A 68 -6.98 6.87 15.61
CA ASP A 68 -8.05 6.86 16.63
C ASP A 68 -9.41 6.50 16.00
N ALA A 69 -9.68 6.97 14.78
CA ALA A 69 -10.87 6.58 14.03
C ALA A 69 -10.85 5.09 13.65
N ILE A 70 -9.70 4.57 13.25
CA ILE A 70 -9.51 3.13 12.97
C ILE A 70 -9.78 2.32 14.26
N LEU A 71 -9.19 2.71 15.39
CA LEU A 71 -9.39 2.03 16.67
C LEU A 71 -10.85 2.05 17.12
N ALA A 72 -11.56 3.15 16.87
CA ALA A 72 -12.99 3.28 17.22
C ALA A 72 -13.88 2.29 16.44
N CYS A 73 -13.42 1.80 15.28
CA CYS A 73 -14.11 0.73 14.53
C CYS A 73 -13.91 -0.66 15.14
N GLU A 74 -13.04 -0.82 16.15
CA GLU A 74 -12.71 -2.09 16.81
C GLU A 74 -12.40 -3.21 15.80
N PRO A 75 -11.41 -3.04 14.90
CA PRO A 75 -11.08 -4.05 13.91
C PRO A 75 -10.45 -5.29 14.58
N ASP A 76 -10.75 -6.46 14.05
CA ASP A 76 -10.11 -7.72 14.43
C ASP A 76 -8.69 -7.83 13.84
N LEU A 77 -8.45 -7.11 12.74
CA LEU A 77 -7.18 -7.10 12.00
C LEU A 77 -6.99 -5.74 11.32
N TYR A 78 -5.74 -5.30 11.23
CA TYR A 78 -5.34 -4.17 10.38
C TYR A 78 -4.39 -4.64 9.29
N ILE A 79 -4.53 -4.10 8.07
CA ILE A 79 -3.65 -4.37 6.93
C ILE A 79 -3.02 -3.07 6.45
N GLY A 80 -1.67 -2.96 6.56
CA GLY A 80 -0.90 -1.90 5.93
C GLY A 80 -0.62 -2.26 4.47
N LEU A 81 -1.05 -1.39 3.55
CA LEU A 81 -0.95 -1.63 2.10
C LEU A 81 0.28 -1.00 1.44
N GLY A 82 1.31 -0.68 2.20
CA GLY A 82 2.50 0.00 1.70
C GLY A 82 2.52 1.48 2.04
N ASP A 83 3.65 2.12 1.77
CA ASP A 83 3.94 3.48 2.22
C ASP A 83 3.62 3.65 3.71
N ASN A 84 3.99 2.62 4.47
CA ASN A 84 3.83 2.67 5.92
C ASN A 84 4.74 3.73 6.53
N ILE A 85 5.81 4.08 5.81
CA ILE A 85 6.72 5.22 6.03
C ILE A 85 7.15 5.78 4.68
N TYR A 86 7.62 7.04 4.67
CA TYR A 86 8.27 7.69 3.52
C TYR A 86 9.78 7.63 3.70
N GLY A 87 10.38 6.50 3.28
CA GLY A 87 11.81 6.19 3.42
C GLY A 87 12.68 7.03 2.51
N ASP A 88 12.51 6.89 1.20
CA ASP A 88 13.20 7.61 0.12
C ASP A 88 14.70 7.70 0.33
N THR A 89 15.35 6.57 0.59
CA THR A 89 16.77 6.56 0.97
C THR A 89 17.44 5.23 0.64
N ARG A 90 18.73 5.29 0.34
CA ARG A 90 19.64 4.13 0.28
C ARG A 90 20.42 3.93 1.59
N ASP A 91 20.25 4.82 2.56
CA ASP A 91 20.84 4.69 3.89
C ASP A 91 19.88 3.92 4.80
N MET A 92 20.23 2.70 5.13
CA MET A 92 19.42 1.82 5.96
C MET A 92 19.27 2.31 7.40
N ALA A 93 20.19 3.13 7.92
CA ALA A 93 20.04 3.76 9.23
C ALA A 93 18.94 4.83 9.20
N VAL A 94 18.83 5.59 8.11
CA VAL A 94 17.73 6.54 7.88
C VAL A 94 16.40 5.81 7.76
N LEU A 95 16.34 4.73 6.97
CA LEU A 95 15.13 3.93 6.82
C LEU A 95 14.66 3.36 8.17
N ALA A 96 15.57 2.79 8.95
CA ALA A 96 15.29 2.27 10.29
C ALA A 96 14.78 3.36 11.25
N ALA A 97 15.39 4.57 11.20
CA ALA A 97 14.96 5.70 12.01
C ALA A 97 13.54 6.17 11.66
N LYS A 98 13.14 6.12 10.41
CA LYS A 98 11.77 6.47 9.95
C LYS A 98 10.75 5.44 10.44
N TYR A 99 11.05 4.15 10.39
CA TYR A 99 10.24 3.13 11.04
C TYR A 99 10.11 3.34 12.56
N ALA A 100 11.20 3.72 13.23
CA ALA A 100 11.16 4.04 14.66
C ALA A 100 10.26 5.25 14.97
N ARG A 101 10.21 6.27 14.10
CA ARG A 101 9.26 7.39 14.21
C ARG A 101 7.82 6.94 14.11
N LEU A 102 7.48 6.10 13.11
CA LEU A 102 6.14 5.53 13.00
C LEU A 102 5.75 4.78 14.29
N ALA A 103 6.66 3.93 14.80
CA ALA A 103 6.42 3.20 16.05
C ALA A 103 6.19 4.11 17.27
N ALA A 104 6.76 5.32 17.26
CA ALA A 104 6.62 6.30 18.33
C ALA A 104 5.30 7.09 18.28
N ILE A 105 4.59 7.09 17.15
CA ILE A 105 3.29 7.78 17.01
C ILE A 105 2.28 7.17 17.98
N PRO A 106 1.71 7.95 18.91
CA PRO A 106 0.87 7.40 19.96
C PRO A 106 -0.36 6.61 19.46
N GLY A 107 -1.02 7.10 18.39
CA GLY A 107 -2.15 6.43 17.78
C GLY A 107 -1.78 5.09 17.15
N PHE A 108 -0.71 5.06 16.35
CA PHE A 108 -0.20 3.84 15.71
C PHE A 108 0.26 2.82 16.77
N ARG A 109 0.96 3.27 17.81
CA ARG A 109 1.37 2.41 18.92
C ARG A 109 0.16 1.76 19.61
N ARG A 110 -0.90 2.55 19.94
CA ARG A 110 -2.14 2.00 20.51
C ARG A 110 -2.79 0.97 19.59
N LEU A 111 -2.82 1.23 18.29
CA LEU A 111 -3.34 0.26 17.30
C LEU A 111 -2.53 -1.04 17.33
N ARG A 112 -1.20 -0.95 17.26
CA ARG A 112 -0.28 -2.09 17.29
C ARG A 112 -0.36 -2.93 18.57
N GLU A 113 -0.63 -2.29 19.71
CA GLU A 113 -0.82 -2.95 21.00
C GLU A 113 -2.16 -3.72 21.09
N ARG A 114 -3.18 -3.27 20.36
CA ARG A 114 -4.56 -3.80 20.51
C ARG A 114 -4.97 -4.71 19.38
N VAL A 115 -4.53 -4.46 18.17
CA VAL A 115 -4.98 -5.09 16.95
C VAL A 115 -3.83 -5.87 16.30
N PRO A 116 -4.03 -7.14 15.91
CA PRO A 116 -3.10 -7.85 15.06
C PRO A 116 -2.93 -7.14 13.72
N MET A 117 -1.71 -7.19 13.16
CA MET A 117 -1.40 -6.47 11.94
C MET A 117 -0.76 -7.37 10.90
N LEU A 118 -1.13 -7.17 9.64
CA LEU A 118 -0.43 -7.64 8.46
C LEU A 118 0.02 -6.41 7.66
N ALA A 119 1.12 -6.54 6.93
CA ALA A 119 1.56 -5.46 6.07
C ALA A 119 2.27 -5.97 4.81
N THR A 120 2.18 -5.19 3.76
CA THR A 120 3.10 -5.17 2.63
C THR A 120 3.81 -3.82 2.59
N TRP A 121 4.83 -3.70 1.78
CA TRP A 121 5.46 -2.42 1.44
C TRP A 121 4.94 -1.87 0.13
N ASP A 122 5.22 -0.58 -0.11
CA ASP A 122 5.24 -0.02 -1.44
C ASP A 122 6.59 0.68 -1.68
N ASP A 123 6.73 1.60 -2.60
CA ASP A 123 8.03 2.16 -3.03
C ASP A 123 8.73 2.95 -1.93
N HIS A 124 8.00 3.78 -1.18
CA HIS A 124 8.59 4.63 -0.14
C HIS A 124 9.14 3.83 1.05
N ASP A 125 8.52 2.77 1.48
CA ASP A 125 9.06 1.89 2.53
C ASP A 125 9.90 0.73 1.99
N PHE A 126 9.83 0.42 0.69
CA PHE A 126 10.80 -0.41 -0.01
C PHE A 126 12.14 0.31 -0.16
N GLY A 127 12.12 1.63 -0.46
CA GLY A 127 13.35 2.40 -0.47
C GLY A 127 13.36 3.74 -1.17
N GLU A 128 12.95 3.85 -2.40
CA GLU A 128 12.93 5.10 -3.19
C GLU A 128 11.64 5.18 -4.00
N ASN A 129 11.15 6.40 -4.20
CA ASN A 129 9.95 6.66 -5.01
C ASN A 129 10.00 5.93 -6.36
N ASP A 130 8.94 5.22 -6.69
CA ASP A 130 8.77 4.41 -7.89
C ASP A 130 9.85 3.30 -8.07
N ALA A 131 10.57 2.90 -7.02
CA ALA A 131 11.60 1.88 -7.11
C ALA A 131 11.04 0.48 -7.38
N GLY A 132 11.82 -0.32 -8.08
CA GLY A 132 11.50 -1.71 -8.45
C GLY A 132 12.70 -2.65 -8.31
N ALA A 133 12.79 -3.64 -9.19
CA ALA A 133 13.81 -4.68 -9.12
C ALA A 133 15.26 -4.17 -9.18
N ASP A 134 15.48 -3.00 -9.70
CA ASP A 134 16.78 -2.31 -9.84
C ASP A 134 17.21 -1.55 -8.57
N TYR A 135 16.36 -1.45 -7.54
CA TYR A 135 16.74 -0.81 -6.29
C TYR A 135 17.87 -1.60 -5.59
N PRO A 136 19.04 -0.98 -5.35
CA PRO A 136 20.23 -1.70 -4.90
C PRO A 136 20.16 -2.22 -3.48
N MET A 137 19.37 -1.57 -2.58
CA MET A 137 19.30 -1.91 -1.16
C MET A 137 18.08 -2.79 -0.82
N LYS A 138 17.43 -3.39 -1.80
CA LYS A 138 16.17 -4.14 -1.60
C LYS A 138 16.25 -5.29 -0.61
N ARG A 139 17.43 -5.92 -0.45
CA ARG A 139 17.64 -7.00 0.53
C ARG A 139 17.70 -6.48 1.96
N GLU A 140 18.41 -5.39 2.13
CA GLU A 140 18.57 -4.72 3.42
C GLU A 140 17.24 -4.12 3.86
N SER A 141 16.50 -3.49 2.96
CA SER A 141 15.13 -3.02 3.21
C SER A 141 14.21 -4.15 3.62
N GLN A 142 14.32 -5.31 2.96
CA GLN A 142 13.55 -6.52 3.31
C GLN A 142 13.79 -6.96 4.75
N GLN A 143 15.04 -6.93 5.22
CA GLN A 143 15.33 -7.28 6.61
C GLN A 143 14.75 -6.25 7.59
N LEU A 144 14.91 -4.96 7.31
CA LEU A 144 14.34 -3.89 8.15
C LEU A 144 12.82 -3.96 8.21
N PHE A 145 12.15 -4.19 7.09
CA PHE A 145 10.71 -4.40 7.05
C PHE A 145 10.30 -5.58 7.93
N CYS A 146 10.96 -6.73 7.74
CA CYS A 146 10.68 -7.93 8.54
C CYS A 146 10.94 -7.71 10.04
N ASP A 147 11.99 -6.97 10.41
CA ASP A 147 12.30 -6.64 11.79
C ASP A 147 11.23 -5.74 12.40
N PHE A 148 10.83 -4.69 11.68
CA PHE A 148 9.80 -3.76 12.15
C PHE A 148 8.45 -4.44 12.35
N TRP A 149 8.02 -5.29 11.42
CA TRP A 149 6.73 -5.98 11.50
C TRP A 149 6.77 -7.24 12.37
N GLY A 150 7.92 -7.58 12.95
CA GLY A 150 8.06 -8.68 13.90
C GLY A 150 8.01 -10.06 13.25
N GLU A 151 8.45 -10.17 11.99
CA GLU A 151 8.55 -11.45 11.30
C GLU A 151 9.55 -12.38 12.01
N PRO A 152 9.20 -13.65 12.25
CA PRO A 152 10.11 -14.62 12.84
C PRO A 152 11.42 -14.77 12.05
N ALA A 153 12.48 -15.17 12.72
CA ALA A 153 13.79 -15.34 12.09
C ALA A 153 13.80 -16.42 10.99
N ASP A 154 12.92 -17.39 11.07
CA ASP A 154 12.75 -18.48 10.10
C ASP A 154 11.69 -18.19 9.03
N SER A 155 11.04 -17.02 9.09
CA SER A 155 10.02 -16.61 8.10
C SER A 155 10.56 -16.69 6.67
N PRO A 156 9.79 -17.25 5.73
CA PRO A 156 10.11 -17.22 4.30
C PRO A 156 10.28 -15.80 3.76
N ARG A 157 9.60 -14.79 4.34
CA ARG A 157 9.70 -13.37 3.96
C ARG A 157 11.11 -12.80 4.13
N ARG A 158 11.98 -13.43 4.93
CA ARG A 158 13.37 -13.01 5.14
C ARG A 158 14.35 -13.62 4.14
N ARG A 159 13.97 -14.71 3.45
CA ARG A 159 14.92 -15.51 2.66
C ARG A 159 14.67 -15.49 1.17
N ARG A 160 13.40 -15.41 0.76
CA ARG A 160 13.01 -15.40 -0.65
C ARG A 160 13.09 -14.02 -1.27
N ASP A 161 12.92 -13.94 -2.59
CA ASP A 161 12.87 -12.70 -3.35
C ASP A 161 11.52 -12.02 -3.15
N GLY A 162 11.46 -11.15 -2.13
CA GLY A 162 10.28 -10.37 -1.78
C GLY A 162 9.58 -10.80 -0.48
N ILE A 163 8.70 -9.93 -0.02
CA ILE A 163 7.98 -10.05 1.25
C ILE A 163 6.57 -10.62 1.12
N TYR A 164 6.16 -11.09 -0.06
CA TYR A 164 4.79 -11.60 -0.26
C TYR A 164 4.42 -12.69 0.76
N THR A 165 3.16 -12.70 1.19
CA THR A 165 2.67 -13.66 2.18
C THR A 165 1.17 -13.88 2.06
N ALA A 166 0.66 -14.95 2.64
CA ALA A 166 -0.77 -15.18 2.79
C ALA A 166 -1.07 -15.86 4.11
N VAL A 167 -2.24 -15.54 4.66
CA VAL A 167 -2.78 -16.19 5.84
C VAL A 167 -4.25 -16.55 5.59
N THR A 168 -4.70 -17.66 6.17
CA THR A 168 -6.12 -18.03 6.19
C THR A 168 -6.59 -18.07 7.63
N LEU A 169 -7.58 -17.26 7.95
CA LEU A 169 -8.11 -17.04 9.29
C LEU A 169 -9.55 -17.55 9.38
N GLY A 170 -9.91 -18.16 10.48
CA GLY A 170 -11.25 -18.66 10.72
C GLY A 170 -11.40 -20.17 10.53
N PRO A 171 -12.44 -20.75 11.15
CA PRO A 171 -12.77 -22.16 10.98
C PRO A 171 -13.35 -22.44 9.60
N GLU A 172 -13.45 -23.72 9.23
CA GLU A 172 -14.14 -24.14 8.03
C GLU A 172 -15.55 -23.55 7.94
N GLY A 173 -15.91 -23.06 6.76
CA GLY A 173 -17.16 -22.32 6.52
C GLY A 173 -17.11 -20.84 6.89
N GLN A 174 -16.04 -20.34 7.53
CA GLN A 174 -15.83 -18.93 7.89
C GLN A 174 -14.38 -18.49 7.67
N ARG A 175 -13.69 -19.08 6.70
CA ARG A 175 -12.30 -18.76 6.38
C ARG A 175 -12.22 -17.49 5.57
N VAL A 176 -11.34 -16.58 6.01
CA VAL A 176 -10.88 -15.42 5.23
C VAL A 176 -9.43 -15.65 4.85
N GLN A 177 -9.15 -15.76 3.57
CA GLN A 177 -7.80 -15.78 3.04
C GLN A 177 -7.35 -14.36 2.71
N ILE A 178 -6.24 -13.92 3.26
CA ILE A 178 -5.63 -12.61 3.00
C ILE A 178 -4.33 -12.86 2.27
N VAL A 179 -4.20 -12.32 1.07
CA VAL A 179 -3.07 -12.50 0.17
C VAL A 179 -2.41 -11.15 -0.04
N LEU A 180 -1.15 -11.02 0.37
CA LEU A 180 -0.35 -9.80 0.23
C LEU A 180 0.79 -10.08 -0.76
N PRO A 181 0.65 -9.72 -2.04
CA PRO A 181 1.76 -9.78 -3.00
C PRO A 181 2.81 -8.71 -2.69
N ASP A 182 4.01 -8.92 -3.21
CA ASP A 182 5.08 -7.95 -3.26
C ASP A 182 5.17 -7.41 -4.70
N LEU A 183 4.91 -6.13 -4.86
CA LEU A 183 4.86 -5.49 -6.18
C LEU A 183 6.13 -4.67 -6.49
N ARG A 184 7.17 -4.76 -5.64
CA ARG A 184 8.40 -3.97 -5.78
C ARG A 184 9.64 -4.81 -6.05
N PHE A 185 9.87 -5.87 -5.30
CA PHE A 185 11.12 -6.63 -5.30
C PHE A 185 11.54 -7.16 -6.68
N ASN A 186 10.57 -7.64 -7.48
CA ASN A 186 10.78 -8.21 -8.80
C ASN A 186 10.22 -7.35 -9.93
N ARG A 187 9.65 -6.18 -9.62
CA ARG A 187 8.96 -5.34 -10.61
C ARG A 187 9.92 -4.82 -11.68
N SER A 188 9.58 -5.11 -12.92
CA SER A 188 10.27 -4.55 -14.09
C SER A 188 10.18 -3.02 -14.08
N PRO A 189 11.17 -2.32 -14.70
CA PRO A 189 11.14 -0.87 -14.79
C PRO A 189 9.88 -0.34 -15.44
N MET A 190 9.41 0.80 -14.95
CA MET A 190 8.26 1.50 -15.51
C MET A 190 8.63 2.17 -16.84
N THR A 191 7.67 2.21 -17.76
CA THR A 191 7.81 2.97 -19.02
C THR A 191 7.22 4.35 -18.83
N ARG A 192 8.00 5.41 -19.10
CA ARG A 192 7.57 6.82 -18.97
C ARG A 192 7.26 7.41 -20.36
N ASN A 193 6.36 8.39 -20.39
CA ASN A 193 5.99 9.12 -21.62
C ASN A 193 6.99 10.21 -22.03
N GLY A 194 8.11 10.35 -21.30
CA GLY A 194 9.15 11.33 -21.56
C GLY A 194 8.94 12.71 -20.94
N MET A 195 7.84 12.95 -20.23
CA MET A 195 7.67 14.18 -19.46
C MET A 195 8.62 14.19 -18.25
N ASP A 196 9.26 15.31 -18.03
CA ASP A 196 9.89 15.62 -16.75
C ASP A 196 8.85 16.17 -15.75
N ASP A 197 9.22 16.27 -14.48
CA ASP A 197 8.32 16.70 -13.42
C ASP A 197 7.79 18.14 -13.62
N ALA A 198 8.57 19.05 -14.17
CA ALA A 198 8.16 20.42 -14.42
C ALA A 198 7.11 20.48 -15.54
N THR A 199 7.37 19.79 -16.64
CA THR A 199 6.45 19.64 -17.77
C THR A 199 5.15 18.99 -17.32
N TYR A 200 5.24 17.90 -16.55
CA TYR A 200 4.06 17.22 -16.01
C TYR A 200 3.21 18.16 -15.12
N ARG A 201 3.83 18.86 -14.18
CA ARG A 201 3.10 19.77 -13.26
C ARG A 201 2.37 20.88 -14.02
N ALA A 202 3.01 21.47 -15.03
CA ALA A 202 2.40 22.49 -15.87
C ALA A 202 1.20 21.94 -16.65
N TRP A 203 1.36 20.76 -17.26
CA TRP A 203 0.31 20.07 -18.00
C TRP A 203 -0.86 19.67 -17.08
N ALA A 204 -0.59 19.05 -15.92
CA ALA A 204 -1.62 18.64 -14.98
C ALA A 204 -2.44 19.84 -14.46
N ARG A 205 -1.77 20.95 -14.13
CA ARG A 205 -2.44 22.19 -13.71
C ARG A 205 -3.36 22.70 -14.80
N GLN A 206 -2.90 22.79 -16.05
CA GLN A 206 -3.72 23.23 -17.18
C GLN A 206 -4.98 22.38 -17.35
N ARG A 207 -4.88 21.06 -17.20
CA ARG A 207 -6.04 20.16 -17.29
C ARG A 207 -7.03 20.40 -16.16
N VAL A 208 -6.55 20.46 -14.93
CA VAL A 208 -7.38 20.72 -13.74
C VAL A 208 -8.08 22.07 -13.83
N ASP A 209 -7.37 23.13 -14.23
CA ASP A 209 -7.93 24.46 -14.43
C ASP A 209 -9.02 24.48 -15.53
N SER A 210 -8.96 23.53 -16.46
CA SER A 210 -9.96 23.32 -17.51
C SER A 210 -11.06 22.31 -17.14
N GLY A 211 -11.13 21.87 -15.88
CA GLY A 211 -12.10 20.90 -15.40
C GLY A 211 -11.89 19.48 -15.95
N GLN A 212 -10.68 19.12 -16.34
CA GLN A 212 -10.34 17.83 -16.92
C GLN A 212 -9.52 16.98 -15.92
N GLU A 213 -9.67 15.67 -16.01
CA GLU A 213 -8.82 14.73 -15.27
C GLU A 213 -7.37 14.77 -15.78
N ALA A 214 -6.41 14.58 -14.89
CA ALA A 214 -5.00 14.45 -15.21
C ALA A 214 -4.46 13.12 -14.70
N GLY A 215 -4.12 12.21 -15.62
CA GLY A 215 -3.38 11.00 -15.30
C GLY A 215 -1.90 11.28 -15.08
N GLY A 216 -1.16 10.26 -14.63
CA GLY A 216 0.29 10.31 -14.49
C GLY A 216 1.02 10.20 -15.83
N TYR A 217 2.34 10.11 -15.74
CA TYR A 217 3.23 10.08 -16.90
C TYR A 217 3.75 8.68 -17.26
N TYR A 218 3.24 7.63 -16.61
CA TYR A 218 3.58 6.27 -16.97
C TYR A 218 2.76 5.76 -18.15
N LEU A 219 3.33 4.82 -18.87
CA LEU A 219 2.70 4.13 -19.98
C LEU A 219 2.51 2.64 -19.64
N ARG A 220 1.64 1.98 -20.37
CA ARG A 220 1.57 0.52 -20.34
C ARG A 220 2.89 -0.05 -20.83
N ASN A 221 3.47 -0.99 -20.09
CA ASN A 221 4.73 -1.59 -20.45
C ASN A 221 4.58 -2.40 -21.75
N PRO A 222 5.33 -2.07 -22.81
CA PRO A 222 5.20 -2.75 -24.10
C PRO A 222 5.86 -4.14 -24.12
N SER A 223 6.74 -4.44 -23.16
CA SER A 223 7.47 -5.71 -23.13
C SER A 223 6.56 -6.85 -22.68
N HIS A 224 6.62 -7.94 -23.43
CA HIS A 224 5.94 -9.17 -23.08
C HIS A 224 6.59 -9.92 -21.92
N GLU A 225 7.80 -9.56 -21.53
CA GLU A 225 8.54 -10.15 -20.41
C GLU A 225 8.40 -9.34 -19.13
N ALA A 226 7.87 -8.12 -19.22
CA ALA A 226 7.69 -7.27 -18.06
C ALA A 226 6.67 -7.86 -17.08
N SER A 227 7.03 -7.89 -15.81
CA SER A 227 6.19 -8.40 -14.73
C SER A 227 6.42 -7.61 -13.46
N MET A 228 5.39 -7.49 -12.62
CA MET A 228 5.50 -6.97 -11.27
C MET A 228 5.97 -8.05 -10.29
N LEU A 229 5.51 -9.29 -10.48
CA LEU A 229 5.68 -10.35 -9.47
C LEU A 229 6.89 -11.23 -9.71
N GLY A 230 7.25 -11.47 -10.98
CA GLY A 230 8.20 -12.52 -11.35
C GLY A 230 7.61 -13.94 -11.17
N GLU A 231 8.21 -14.94 -11.85
CA GLU A 231 7.62 -16.28 -11.97
C GLU A 231 7.53 -17.07 -10.65
N ALA A 232 8.46 -16.84 -9.72
CA ALA A 232 8.42 -17.53 -8.44
C ALA A 232 7.20 -17.11 -7.60
N GLN A 233 6.93 -15.82 -7.57
CA GLN A 233 5.78 -15.28 -6.86
C GLN A 233 4.46 -15.61 -7.58
N TRP A 234 4.44 -15.63 -8.91
CA TRP A 234 3.28 -16.06 -9.68
C TRP A 234 2.87 -17.49 -9.35
N ARG A 235 3.80 -18.43 -9.33
CA ARG A 235 3.52 -19.82 -8.93
C ARG A 235 2.96 -19.91 -7.51
N TRP A 236 3.54 -19.14 -6.59
CA TRP A 236 3.05 -19.06 -5.22
C TRP A 236 1.63 -18.49 -5.15
N LEU A 237 1.34 -17.42 -5.87
CA LEU A 237 0.01 -16.79 -5.89
C LEU A 237 -1.07 -17.75 -6.42
N GLU A 238 -0.79 -18.44 -7.52
CA GLU A 238 -1.70 -19.43 -8.09
C GLU A 238 -1.97 -20.59 -7.12
N GLN A 239 -0.93 -21.11 -6.46
CA GLN A 239 -1.08 -22.14 -5.43
C GLN A 239 -1.86 -21.64 -4.21
N THR A 240 -1.66 -20.40 -3.83
CA THR A 240 -2.36 -19.76 -2.71
C THR A 240 -3.85 -19.58 -3.02
N LEU A 241 -4.19 -19.06 -4.17
CA LEU A 241 -5.58 -18.85 -4.59
C LEU A 241 -6.37 -20.15 -4.71
N ALA A 242 -5.71 -21.27 -4.98
CA ALA A 242 -6.33 -22.59 -5.04
C ALA A 242 -6.71 -23.16 -3.64
N GLN A 243 -6.21 -22.57 -2.55
CA GLN A 243 -6.55 -23.02 -1.20
C GLN A 243 -7.99 -22.68 -0.84
N PRO A 244 -8.67 -23.54 -0.05
CA PRO A 244 -10.06 -23.30 0.31
C PRO A 244 -10.22 -22.06 1.20
N ALA A 245 -11.16 -21.17 0.83
CA ALA A 245 -11.62 -20.07 1.67
C ALA A 245 -13.01 -19.61 1.21
N GLU A 246 -13.80 -19.07 2.12
CA GLU A 246 -15.14 -18.54 1.86
C GLU A 246 -15.07 -17.11 1.32
N PHE A 247 -14.16 -16.30 1.85
CA PHE A 247 -13.80 -14.98 1.32
C PHE A 247 -12.29 -14.89 1.10
N ARG A 248 -11.89 -14.09 0.12
CA ARG A 248 -10.49 -13.77 -0.19
C ARG A 248 -10.31 -12.27 -0.30
N ILE A 249 -9.21 -11.79 0.25
CA ILE A 249 -8.79 -10.38 0.14
C ILE A 249 -7.41 -10.38 -0.52
N LEU A 250 -7.33 -9.86 -1.74
CA LEU A 250 -6.05 -9.54 -2.39
C LEU A 250 -5.66 -8.13 -1.96
N ALA A 251 -4.68 -8.05 -1.06
CA ALA A 251 -4.19 -6.80 -0.49
C ALA A 251 -2.97 -6.32 -1.27
N SER A 252 -3.23 -5.50 -2.27
CA SER A 252 -2.25 -4.96 -3.21
C SER A 252 -1.75 -3.58 -2.75
N SER A 253 -0.46 -3.29 -2.89
CA SER A 253 0.01 -1.93 -2.66
C SER A 253 -0.43 -0.98 -3.76
N LEU A 254 -0.51 -1.43 -5.02
CA LEU A 254 -0.96 -0.65 -6.18
C LEU A 254 -2.41 -0.98 -6.56
N GLN A 255 -3.12 -0.02 -7.17
CA GLN A 255 -4.46 -0.24 -7.71
C GLN A 255 -4.50 -1.41 -8.71
N VAL A 256 -5.48 -2.32 -8.53
CA VAL A 256 -5.61 -3.52 -9.36
C VAL A 256 -6.54 -3.29 -10.54
N LEU A 257 -7.70 -2.71 -10.32
CA LEU A 257 -8.75 -2.58 -11.33
C LEU A 257 -8.90 -1.17 -11.90
N ALA A 258 -8.09 -0.20 -11.48
CA ALA A 258 -8.09 1.11 -12.12
C ALA A 258 -7.69 0.98 -13.60
N ASP A 259 -8.51 1.56 -14.51
CA ASP A 259 -8.24 1.50 -15.94
C ASP A 259 -7.23 2.58 -16.33
N PHE A 260 -5.99 2.26 -16.20
CA PHE A 260 -4.83 3.02 -16.63
C PHE A 260 -4.82 4.50 -16.17
N PRO A 261 -4.59 4.75 -14.86
CA PRO A 261 -4.55 6.13 -14.35
C PRO A 261 -3.30 6.92 -14.81
N GLY A 262 -2.34 6.28 -15.47
CA GLY A 262 -1.05 6.88 -15.85
C GLY A 262 -0.05 6.99 -14.69
N TRP A 263 -0.46 6.62 -13.49
CA TRP A 263 0.38 6.37 -12.32
C TRP A 263 0.71 4.87 -12.22
N GLU A 264 1.45 4.46 -11.21
CA GLU A 264 1.70 3.04 -10.97
C GLU A 264 0.40 2.29 -10.66
N ALA A 265 0.13 1.24 -11.41
CA ALA A 265 -1.03 0.38 -11.25
C ALA A 265 -0.80 -0.96 -11.97
N TRP A 266 -1.61 -1.97 -11.70
CA TRP A 266 -1.58 -3.22 -12.46
C TRP A 266 -1.83 -3.00 -13.96
N ALA A 267 -2.56 -1.96 -14.32
CA ALA A 267 -2.81 -1.58 -15.72
C ALA A 267 -1.53 -1.22 -16.51
N ASN A 268 -0.43 -0.88 -15.85
CA ASN A 268 0.88 -0.69 -16.49
C ASN A 268 1.48 -2.02 -16.97
N PHE A 269 1.06 -3.15 -16.38
CA PHE A 269 1.49 -4.51 -16.69
C PHE A 269 0.30 -5.36 -17.14
N PRO A 270 -0.26 -5.11 -18.33
CA PRO A 270 -1.52 -5.70 -18.77
C PRO A 270 -1.50 -7.23 -18.83
N ARG A 271 -0.33 -7.84 -19.03
CA ARG A 271 -0.16 -9.29 -18.99
C ARG A 271 -0.32 -9.85 -17.58
N ASP A 272 0.24 -9.16 -16.58
CA ASP A 272 0.11 -9.57 -15.18
C ASP A 272 -1.35 -9.45 -14.73
N LEU A 273 -2.05 -8.37 -15.11
CA LEU A 273 -3.47 -8.22 -14.83
C LEU A 273 -4.32 -9.33 -15.51
N ALA A 274 -4.04 -9.62 -16.77
CA ALA A 274 -4.71 -10.72 -17.47
C ALA A 274 -4.42 -12.09 -16.82
N ARG A 275 -3.17 -12.33 -16.40
CA ARG A 275 -2.77 -13.56 -15.70
C ARG A 275 -3.46 -13.68 -14.33
N LEU A 276 -3.65 -12.58 -13.60
CA LEU A 276 -4.38 -12.57 -12.34
C LEU A 276 -5.84 -12.99 -12.56
N ILE A 277 -6.52 -12.40 -13.54
CA ILE A 277 -7.91 -12.73 -13.87
C ILE A 277 -8.03 -14.21 -14.25
N GLU A 278 -7.10 -14.71 -15.07
CA GLU A 278 -7.07 -16.12 -15.46
C GLU A 278 -6.74 -17.06 -14.28
N ALA A 279 -5.84 -16.65 -13.37
CA ALA A 279 -5.55 -17.39 -12.15
C ALA A 279 -6.80 -17.50 -11.26
N ILE A 280 -7.55 -16.42 -11.07
CA ILE A 280 -8.82 -16.42 -10.32
C ILE A 280 -9.81 -17.41 -10.95
N ARG A 281 -9.94 -17.40 -12.28
CA ARG A 281 -10.84 -18.32 -13.02
C ARG A 281 -10.41 -19.78 -12.86
N ARG A 282 -9.14 -20.07 -13.14
CA ARG A 282 -8.58 -21.43 -13.16
C ARG A 282 -8.55 -22.07 -11.78
N THR A 283 -8.23 -21.32 -10.75
CA THR A 283 -8.19 -21.80 -9.36
C THR A 283 -9.54 -21.81 -8.69
N ARG A 284 -10.59 -21.31 -9.38
CA ARG A 284 -11.93 -21.08 -8.81
C ARG A 284 -11.89 -20.27 -7.51
N ALA A 285 -11.07 -19.24 -7.46
CA ALA A 285 -10.93 -18.38 -6.29
C ALA A 285 -12.18 -17.49 -6.12
N GLU A 286 -13.26 -18.09 -5.63
CA GLU A 286 -14.52 -17.41 -5.33
C GLU A 286 -14.41 -16.54 -4.06
N GLY A 287 -15.34 -15.57 -3.91
CA GLY A 287 -15.38 -14.69 -2.74
C GLY A 287 -14.24 -13.68 -2.68
N LEU A 288 -13.58 -13.39 -3.81
CA LEU A 288 -12.41 -12.50 -3.82
C LEU A 288 -12.84 -11.05 -4.03
N VAL A 289 -12.34 -10.18 -3.16
CA VAL A 289 -12.31 -8.73 -3.31
C VAL A 289 -10.86 -8.25 -3.23
N MET A 290 -10.58 -7.12 -3.85
CA MET A 290 -9.27 -6.48 -3.85
C MET A 290 -9.31 -5.23 -2.99
N ILE A 291 -8.22 -4.95 -2.32
CA ILE A 291 -7.95 -3.67 -1.63
C ILE A 291 -6.61 -3.14 -2.10
N SER A 292 -6.51 -1.83 -2.26
CA SER A 292 -5.32 -1.22 -2.86
C SER A 292 -4.94 0.13 -2.26
N GLY A 293 -3.70 0.59 -2.53
CA GLY A 293 -3.06 1.79 -1.99
C GLY A 293 -2.42 2.70 -3.04
N ASP A 294 -1.33 3.36 -2.71
CA ASP A 294 -0.42 4.18 -3.51
C ASP A 294 -0.92 5.59 -3.89
N THR A 295 -2.13 5.74 -4.33
CA THR A 295 -2.64 6.87 -5.14
C THR A 295 -3.00 8.14 -4.37
N HIS A 296 -2.91 8.15 -3.05
CA HIS A 296 -3.24 9.31 -2.16
C HIS A 296 -4.71 9.76 -2.23
N TYR A 297 -5.61 8.89 -2.65
CA TYR A 297 -7.07 9.09 -2.63
C TYR A 297 -7.78 7.76 -2.37
N ALA A 298 -9.11 7.80 -2.24
CA ALA A 298 -9.89 6.58 -2.18
C ALA A 298 -10.94 6.55 -3.30
N GLU A 299 -11.23 5.34 -3.78
CA GLU A 299 -12.27 5.06 -4.76
C GLU A 299 -12.67 3.59 -4.76
N LEU A 300 -13.81 3.28 -5.38
CA LEU A 300 -14.24 1.92 -5.65
C LEU A 300 -14.25 1.68 -7.16
N SER A 301 -13.52 0.67 -7.60
CA SER A 301 -13.49 0.20 -8.99
C SER A 301 -14.21 -1.13 -9.14
N ARG A 302 -14.83 -1.34 -10.32
CA ARG A 302 -15.57 -2.54 -10.67
C ARG A 302 -15.22 -3.01 -12.07
N LEU A 303 -15.01 -4.30 -12.23
CA LEU A 303 -14.81 -4.93 -13.54
C LEU A 303 -15.79 -6.08 -13.73
N ASP A 304 -16.62 -5.99 -14.80
CA ASP A 304 -17.67 -6.95 -15.12
C ASP A 304 -17.38 -7.77 -16.38
N LEU A 305 -16.52 -7.27 -17.25
CA LEU A 305 -16.27 -7.86 -18.56
C LEU A 305 -15.02 -8.74 -18.56
N ASN A 306 -15.13 -9.91 -19.18
CA ASN A 306 -14.02 -10.87 -19.33
C ASN A 306 -13.44 -11.39 -17.99
N VAL A 307 -14.23 -11.34 -16.93
CA VAL A 307 -13.89 -11.81 -15.59
C VAL A 307 -14.73 -13.03 -15.18
N PRO A 308 -14.28 -13.83 -14.21
CA PRO A 308 -15.03 -15.01 -13.75
C PRO A 308 -16.36 -14.68 -13.08
N TYR A 309 -16.41 -13.54 -12.40
CA TYR A 309 -17.57 -12.89 -11.77
C TYR A 309 -17.21 -11.42 -11.57
N THR A 310 -18.13 -10.55 -11.20
CA THR A 310 -17.82 -9.13 -10.94
C THR A 310 -16.68 -8.99 -9.92
N LEU A 311 -15.59 -8.38 -10.33
CA LEU A 311 -14.44 -8.06 -9.47
C LEU A 311 -14.57 -6.65 -8.92
N TRP A 312 -14.12 -6.47 -7.67
CA TRP A 312 -14.17 -5.21 -6.93
C TRP A 312 -12.80 -4.89 -6.36
N ASP A 313 -12.38 -3.63 -6.49
CA ASP A 313 -11.14 -3.09 -5.92
C ASP A 313 -11.47 -1.83 -5.13
N LEU A 314 -11.27 -1.87 -3.81
CA LEU A 314 -11.46 -0.74 -2.93
C LEU A 314 -10.11 -0.13 -2.60
N THR A 315 -9.82 1.01 -3.21
CA THR A 315 -8.60 1.79 -2.95
C THR A 315 -8.80 2.65 -1.70
N SER A 316 -7.84 2.58 -0.76
CA SER A 316 -7.76 3.45 0.41
C SER A 316 -6.31 3.83 0.64
N SER A 317 -5.95 5.02 0.18
CA SER A 317 -4.57 5.48 0.08
C SER A 317 -4.43 6.91 0.59
N GLY A 318 -4.94 7.17 1.78
CA GLY A 318 -5.02 8.52 2.31
C GLY A 318 -4.84 8.61 3.82
N LEU A 319 -3.99 7.77 4.44
CA LEU A 319 -3.83 7.86 5.90
C LEU A 319 -3.31 9.24 6.32
N THR A 320 -2.39 9.83 5.54
CA THR A 320 -1.90 11.21 5.72
C THR A 320 -1.73 11.96 4.41
N GLU A 321 -1.48 11.23 3.30
CA GLU A 321 -1.26 11.83 1.99
C GLU A 321 -2.56 12.00 1.23
N VAL A 322 -2.76 13.17 0.62
CA VAL A 322 -3.98 13.47 -0.12
C VAL A 322 -3.63 14.06 -1.48
N TRP A 323 -4.10 13.42 -2.53
CA TRP A 323 -3.94 13.87 -3.90
C TRP A 323 -5.24 14.53 -4.38
N GLY A 324 -5.17 15.84 -4.66
CA GLY A 324 -6.34 16.65 -5.02
C GLY A 324 -6.68 16.69 -6.50
N VAL A 325 -5.93 15.99 -7.36
CA VAL A 325 -6.14 16.04 -8.81
C VAL A 325 -7.08 14.91 -9.23
N PRO A 326 -8.18 15.20 -9.97
CA PRO A 326 -9.02 14.16 -10.54
C PRO A 326 -8.21 13.28 -11.51
N THR A 327 -8.22 11.98 -11.27
CA THR A 327 -7.44 10.99 -12.02
C THR A 327 -8.37 10.13 -12.87
N PRO A 328 -8.03 9.83 -14.14
CA PRO A 328 -8.89 9.02 -15.00
C PRO A 328 -8.97 7.57 -14.51
N ASN A 329 -10.18 7.01 -14.51
CA ASN A 329 -10.43 5.59 -14.26
C ASN A 329 -11.82 5.22 -14.78
N ALA A 330 -11.91 4.54 -15.93
CA ALA A 330 -13.17 4.11 -16.53
C ALA A 330 -13.89 3.01 -15.72
N ASN A 331 -13.19 2.32 -14.83
CA ASN A 331 -13.77 1.28 -13.97
C ASN A 331 -14.27 1.84 -12.62
N ARG A 332 -14.11 3.13 -12.36
CA ARG A 332 -14.58 3.78 -11.13
C ARG A 332 -16.10 3.79 -11.07
N VAL A 333 -16.64 3.37 -9.93
CA VAL A 333 -18.11 3.35 -9.67
C VAL A 333 -18.50 4.16 -8.42
N SER A 334 -17.56 4.88 -7.83
CA SER A 334 -17.76 5.87 -6.75
C SER A 334 -17.22 7.22 -7.19
N GLU A 335 -17.34 8.22 -6.33
CA GLU A 335 -16.51 9.43 -6.44
C GLU A 335 -15.06 9.12 -6.06
N GLN A 336 -14.09 9.88 -6.60
CA GLN A 336 -12.73 9.93 -6.10
C GLN A 336 -12.74 10.79 -4.84
N LEU A 337 -12.37 10.20 -3.70
CA LEU A 337 -12.37 10.85 -2.40
C LEU A 337 -10.97 11.38 -2.08
N ASN A 338 -10.81 12.70 -2.15
CA ASN A 338 -9.54 13.41 -1.98
C ASN A 338 -9.42 13.98 -0.57
N GLU A 339 -9.51 13.15 0.44
CA GLU A 339 -9.35 13.51 1.85
C GLU A 339 -8.73 12.36 2.64
N ALA A 340 -8.30 12.65 3.89
CA ALA A 340 -7.73 11.61 4.75
C ALA A 340 -8.76 10.50 4.99
N ASN A 341 -8.35 9.25 4.75
CA ASN A 341 -9.25 8.11 4.71
C ASN A 341 -8.59 6.81 5.14
N PHE A 342 -9.42 5.84 5.53
CA PHE A 342 -9.06 4.44 5.71
C PHE A 342 -10.17 3.53 5.22
N GLY A 343 -9.80 2.31 4.85
CA GLY A 343 -10.75 1.29 4.43
C GLY A 343 -11.20 0.41 5.59
N LEU A 344 -12.45 -0.05 5.55
CA LEU A 344 -12.99 -1.04 6.47
C LEU A 344 -13.77 -2.10 5.70
N ILE A 345 -13.44 -3.36 5.93
CA ILE A 345 -14.21 -4.51 5.45
C ILE A 345 -14.97 -5.09 6.63
N GLU A 346 -16.28 -5.25 6.49
CA GLU A 346 -17.13 -5.96 7.46
C GLU A 346 -17.65 -7.25 6.84
N ILE A 347 -17.57 -8.37 7.56
CA ILE A 347 -18.02 -9.68 7.11
C ILE A 347 -19.14 -10.16 8.01
N ASP A 348 -20.31 -10.32 7.43
CA ASP A 348 -21.46 -10.97 8.06
C ASP A 348 -21.46 -12.45 7.66
N TRP A 349 -21.25 -13.31 8.65
CA TRP A 349 -21.20 -14.76 8.47
C TRP A 349 -22.57 -15.43 8.57
N GLU A 350 -23.61 -14.67 8.93
CA GLU A 350 -24.98 -15.20 8.96
C GLU A 350 -25.55 -15.28 7.52
N ALA A 351 -26.48 -16.18 7.31
CA ALA A 351 -27.06 -16.35 5.98
C ALA A 351 -28.18 -15.31 5.72
N PRO A 352 -28.20 -14.65 4.55
CA PRO A 352 -27.21 -14.74 3.45
C PRO A 352 -25.90 -14.03 3.82
N ARG A 353 -24.78 -14.71 3.62
CA ARG A 353 -23.44 -14.15 3.91
C ARG A 353 -23.18 -12.91 3.07
N ARG A 354 -22.58 -11.89 3.69
CA ARG A 354 -22.27 -10.62 3.05
C ARG A 354 -20.86 -10.15 3.42
N ILE A 355 -20.25 -9.44 2.49
CA ILE A 355 -19.08 -8.63 2.74
C ILE A 355 -19.43 -7.17 2.42
N ARG A 356 -19.05 -6.24 3.27
CA ARG A 356 -19.30 -4.81 3.10
C ARG A 356 -17.99 -4.09 3.00
N LEU A 357 -17.80 -3.36 1.92
CA LEU A 357 -16.62 -2.57 1.62
C LEU A 357 -16.92 -1.10 1.95
N GLN A 358 -16.12 -0.49 2.81
CA GLN A 358 -16.31 0.91 3.22
C GLN A 358 -15.01 1.70 3.13
N ILE A 359 -15.15 2.97 2.75
CA ILE A 359 -14.14 4.00 3.04
C ILE A 359 -14.71 4.92 4.11
N ARG A 360 -13.88 5.24 5.08
CA ARG A 360 -14.20 6.15 6.17
C ARG A 360 -13.18 7.29 6.24
N ASP A 361 -13.63 8.46 6.65
CA ASP A 361 -12.75 9.61 6.86
C ASP A 361 -12.13 9.62 8.28
N VAL A 362 -11.34 10.64 8.56
CA VAL A 362 -10.67 10.83 9.86
C VAL A 362 -11.62 10.97 11.04
N SER A 363 -12.88 11.30 10.83
CA SER A 363 -13.92 11.33 11.87
C SER A 363 -14.58 9.97 12.08
N GLY A 364 -14.29 8.98 11.22
CA GLY A 364 -14.94 7.67 11.18
C GLY A 364 -16.24 7.65 10.39
N ALA A 365 -16.65 8.78 9.77
CA ALA A 365 -17.84 8.83 8.94
C ALA A 365 -17.66 8.00 7.66
N VAL A 366 -18.73 7.29 7.26
CA VAL A 366 -18.74 6.48 6.05
C VAL A 366 -18.88 7.38 4.82
N ARG A 367 -17.92 7.29 3.90
CA ARG A 367 -17.88 8.08 2.66
C ARG A 367 -18.18 7.22 1.42
N ILE A 368 -17.71 5.99 1.40
CA ILE A 368 -18.08 4.99 0.39
C ILE A 368 -18.63 3.77 1.15
N ASP A 369 -19.70 3.19 0.64
CA ASP A 369 -20.37 2.04 1.24
C ASP A 369 -20.90 1.08 0.17
N LYS A 370 -20.36 -0.14 0.13
CA LYS A 370 -20.75 -1.15 -0.84
C LYS A 370 -20.97 -2.50 -0.17
N PRO A 371 -22.22 -2.86 0.12
CA PRO A 371 -22.55 -4.24 0.48
C PRO A 371 -22.52 -5.15 -0.75
N LEU A 372 -21.97 -6.36 -0.57
CA LEU A 372 -21.88 -7.40 -1.57
C LEU A 372 -22.40 -8.72 -1.00
N ASP A 373 -23.33 -9.36 -1.67
CA ASP A 373 -23.75 -10.72 -1.33
C ASP A 373 -22.65 -11.72 -1.74
N ALA A 374 -22.33 -12.67 -0.89
CA ALA A 374 -21.33 -13.69 -1.18
C ALA A 374 -21.65 -14.49 -2.46
N ALA A 375 -22.94 -14.63 -2.79
CA ALA A 375 -23.39 -15.29 -4.01
C ALA A 375 -22.96 -14.54 -5.29
N ALA A 376 -22.85 -13.19 -5.23
CA ALA A 376 -22.40 -12.38 -6.37
C ALA A 376 -20.89 -12.49 -6.65
N LEU A 377 -20.14 -13.09 -5.72
CA LEU A 377 -18.68 -13.29 -5.82
C LEU A 377 -18.35 -14.75 -6.18
N ARG A 378 -19.24 -15.44 -6.91
CA ARG A 378 -19.06 -16.83 -7.31
C ARG A 378 -19.07 -16.98 -8.83
N LEU A 379 -18.37 -18.01 -9.29
CA LEU A 379 -18.42 -18.42 -10.68
C LEU A 379 -19.84 -18.83 -11.06
N PRO A 380 -20.29 -18.53 -12.27
CA PRO A 380 -21.53 -19.11 -12.80
C PRO A 380 -21.51 -20.64 -12.70
N SER A 381 -22.65 -21.21 -12.31
CA SER A 381 -22.85 -22.68 -12.22
C SER A 381 -22.80 -23.35 -13.60
#